data_7be02bee286347c01ec2abee7f816c4d
#
_entry.id   7be02bee286347c01ec2abee7f816c4d
#
_cell.length_a   1.000
_cell.length_b   1.000
_cell.length_c   1.000
_cell.angle_alpha   90.00
_cell.angle_beta   90.00
_cell.angle_gamma   90.00
#
_symmetry.space_group_name_H-M   'P 1'
#
loop_
_entity.id
_entity.type
_entity.pdbx_description
1 polymer ?
#
loop_
_entity_poly.entity_id
_entity_poly.type
_entity_poly.pdbx_seq_one_letter_code
_entity_poly.pdbx_strand_id
1 'polypeptide(L)'
;MITDGFTYVAILILLAGALVSLEKGTGWALFRYLPAVVLVYLISMLLCTVGTWDMAATKPTYGALKNSLTYAMVFTMLLRCDIRKVLKLGPRMLLGFFSASITIMIGFIVAFLVMKGFIGADSWMALGALCGSWLGGSGNMVAVQAALGVSEADMGYALVVDSIDYSIWVMFLLWLITLAPRFNRWNKADTTQLDAVSRSLEEDAKLNTGTITFQSLILLLGTALIVSAVGTNVGKMLNAAVPFFDKATWTILFITVLGLIGAVSPLGRVAGSAEMSNVLLYSVIALLASRASLLELGDAPYWILTGFIILGVHFTLMFFLARIFKLDMFTACVASLANIGGTASAPVLAGTYSGSLIPVGILMALMGYVIGTPFGILVAHTMEMFK
;
A
#
# COMPACT_ATOMS: atom_id res chain seq x y z
N MET A 1 -16.25 -29.22 -6.30
CA MET A 1 -15.23 -28.76 -5.34
C MET A 1 -13.85 -29.09 -5.88
N ILE A 2 -12.98 -28.11 -6.02
CA ILE A 2 -11.62 -28.23 -6.59
C ILE A 2 -10.69 -28.71 -5.49
N THR A 3 -9.97 -29.82 -5.74
CA THR A 3 -8.99 -30.41 -4.82
C THR A 3 -7.55 -30.25 -5.31
N ASP A 4 -7.37 -30.04 -6.62
CA ASP A 4 -6.06 -29.87 -7.23
C ASP A 4 -5.49 -28.47 -6.99
N GLY A 5 -4.27 -28.39 -6.43
CA GLY A 5 -3.63 -27.13 -6.09
C GLY A 5 -3.25 -26.27 -7.30
N PHE A 6 -2.92 -26.88 -8.45
CA PHE A 6 -2.61 -26.11 -9.65
C PHE A 6 -3.86 -25.47 -10.25
N THR A 7 -4.96 -26.22 -10.37
CA THR A 7 -6.26 -25.72 -10.84
C THR A 7 -6.78 -24.59 -9.95
N TYR A 8 -6.64 -24.75 -8.62
CA TYR A 8 -6.98 -23.72 -7.64
C TYR A 8 -6.25 -22.40 -7.90
N VAL A 9 -4.93 -22.44 -8.04
CA VAL A 9 -4.12 -21.23 -8.30
C VAL A 9 -4.40 -20.64 -9.68
N ALA A 10 -4.58 -21.49 -10.71
CA ALA A 10 -4.87 -21.05 -12.06
C ALA A 10 -6.17 -20.25 -12.15
N ILE A 11 -7.23 -20.67 -11.43
CA ILE A 11 -8.50 -19.94 -11.36
C ILE A 11 -8.33 -18.59 -10.67
N LEU A 12 -7.58 -18.53 -9.58
CA LEU A 12 -7.34 -17.27 -8.86
C LEU A 12 -6.56 -16.26 -9.71
N ILE A 13 -5.54 -16.71 -10.43
CA ILE A 13 -4.77 -15.84 -11.33
C ILE A 13 -5.62 -15.41 -12.53
N LEU A 14 -6.41 -16.31 -13.11
CA LEU A 14 -7.32 -15.97 -14.21
C LEU A 14 -8.38 -14.95 -13.78
N LEU A 15 -8.96 -15.10 -12.58
CA LEU A 15 -9.91 -14.15 -12.00
C LEU A 15 -9.27 -12.77 -11.88
N ALA A 16 -8.06 -12.70 -11.31
CA ALA A 16 -7.32 -11.45 -11.18
C ALA A 16 -7.05 -10.79 -12.54
N GLY A 17 -6.55 -11.56 -13.50
CA GLY A 17 -6.29 -11.09 -14.87
C GLY A 17 -7.54 -10.60 -15.60
N ALA A 18 -8.65 -11.33 -15.47
CA ALA A 18 -9.93 -10.94 -16.07
C ALA A 18 -10.45 -9.61 -15.49
N LEU A 19 -10.44 -9.44 -14.16
CA LEU A 19 -10.91 -8.22 -13.51
C LEU A 19 -10.04 -7.00 -13.85
N VAL A 20 -8.72 -7.15 -13.88
CA VAL A 20 -7.80 -6.08 -14.31
C VAL A 20 -8.04 -5.71 -15.78
N SER A 21 -8.28 -6.70 -16.64
CA SER A 21 -8.57 -6.47 -18.07
C SER A 21 -9.91 -5.75 -18.25
N LEU A 22 -10.93 -6.11 -17.47
CA LEU A 22 -12.23 -5.43 -17.47
C LEU A 22 -12.11 -3.99 -16.98
N GLU A 23 -11.39 -3.75 -15.89
CA GLU A 23 -11.16 -2.40 -15.36
C GLU A 23 -10.55 -1.47 -16.42
N LYS A 24 -9.48 -1.95 -17.08
CA LYS A 24 -8.78 -1.16 -18.10
C LYS A 24 -9.54 -1.06 -19.44
N GLY A 25 -10.27 -2.10 -19.82
CA GLY A 25 -10.90 -2.21 -21.13
C GLY A 25 -12.28 -1.58 -21.23
N THR A 26 -13.06 -1.53 -20.13
CA THR A 26 -14.47 -1.12 -20.19
C THR A 26 -14.73 0.30 -19.70
N GLY A 27 -13.87 0.83 -18.82
CA GLY A 27 -14.10 2.15 -18.18
C GLY A 27 -15.39 2.21 -17.35
N TRP A 28 -15.93 1.08 -16.89
CA TRP A 28 -17.17 1.04 -16.10
C TRP A 28 -17.06 1.88 -14.84
N ALA A 29 -18.12 2.62 -14.52
CA ALA A 29 -18.20 3.44 -13.33
C ALA A 29 -18.00 2.63 -12.03
N LEU A 30 -18.31 1.34 -12.05
CA LEU A 30 -18.07 0.42 -10.92
C LEU A 30 -16.62 0.46 -10.44
N PHE A 31 -15.65 0.41 -11.35
CA PHE A 31 -14.22 0.39 -11.00
C PHE A 31 -13.71 1.72 -10.40
N ARG A 32 -14.48 2.80 -10.51
CA ARG A 32 -14.19 4.06 -9.80
C ARG A 32 -14.37 3.93 -8.29
N TYR A 33 -15.32 3.09 -7.85
CA TYR A 33 -15.66 2.90 -6.44
C TYR A 33 -15.10 1.59 -5.88
N LEU A 34 -15.00 0.57 -6.73
CA LEU A 34 -14.48 -0.76 -6.39
C LEU A 34 -13.38 -1.14 -7.39
N PRO A 35 -12.12 -0.74 -7.14
CA PRO A 35 -10.98 -1.11 -7.99
C PRO A 35 -10.86 -2.62 -8.17
N ALA A 36 -10.22 -3.08 -9.26
CA ALA A 36 -10.08 -4.51 -9.56
C ALA A 36 -9.46 -5.29 -8.39
N VAL A 37 -8.53 -4.71 -7.64
CA VAL A 37 -7.91 -5.36 -6.48
C VAL A 37 -8.93 -5.74 -5.40
N VAL A 38 -9.91 -4.88 -5.13
CA VAL A 38 -10.99 -5.12 -4.17
C VAL A 38 -11.95 -6.18 -4.69
N LEU A 39 -12.31 -6.11 -5.99
CA LEU A 39 -13.18 -7.12 -6.61
C LEU A 39 -12.52 -8.50 -6.64
N VAL A 40 -11.19 -8.58 -6.89
CA VAL A 40 -10.44 -9.84 -6.79
C VAL A 40 -10.58 -10.42 -5.38
N TYR A 41 -10.44 -9.59 -4.34
CA TYR A 41 -10.61 -10.05 -2.97
C TYR A 41 -12.04 -10.52 -2.71
N LEU A 42 -13.05 -9.69 -2.97
CA LEU A 42 -14.46 -10.01 -2.70
C LEU A 42 -14.96 -11.23 -3.46
N ILE A 43 -14.61 -11.36 -4.75
CA ILE A 43 -15.05 -12.49 -5.56
C ILE A 43 -14.32 -13.78 -5.13
N SER A 44 -13.01 -13.72 -4.82
CA SER A 44 -12.27 -14.88 -4.29
C SER A 44 -12.85 -15.34 -2.95
N MET A 45 -13.22 -14.41 -2.08
CA MET A 45 -13.88 -14.66 -0.80
C MET A 45 -15.29 -15.27 -1.01
N LEU A 46 -16.08 -14.76 -1.96
CA LEU A 46 -17.36 -15.33 -2.35
C LEU A 46 -17.22 -16.78 -2.83
N LEU A 47 -16.25 -17.03 -3.73
CA LEU A 47 -15.96 -18.38 -4.23
C LEU A 47 -15.54 -19.33 -3.10
N CYS A 48 -14.80 -18.84 -2.10
CA CYS A 48 -14.50 -19.59 -0.87
C CYS A 48 -15.76 -19.90 -0.07
N THR A 49 -16.61 -18.90 0.14
CA THR A 49 -17.86 -19.02 0.91
C THR A 49 -18.82 -20.05 0.31
N VAL A 50 -18.92 -20.11 -1.03
CA VAL A 50 -19.76 -21.12 -1.71
C VAL A 50 -19.09 -22.49 -1.86
N GLY A 51 -17.86 -22.68 -1.35
CA GLY A 51 -17.17 -23.96 -1.35
C GLY A 51 -16.66 -24.42 -2.72
N THR A 52 -16.17 -23.48 -3.55
CA THR A 52 -15.64 -23.79 -4.90
C THR A 52 -14.44 -24.74 -4.82
N TRP A 53 -13.57 -24.62 -3.83
CA TRP A 53 -12.42 -25.49 -3.56
C TRP A 53 -12.43 -26.11 -2.20
N ASP A 54 -11.74 -27.25 -2.07
CA ASP A 54 -11.52 -27.92 -0.80
C ASP A 54 -10.40 -27.20 -0.03
N MET A 55 -10.73 -26.67 1.15
CA MET A 55 -9.81 -25.90 2.00
C MET A 55 -8.65 -26.75 2.52
N ALA A 56 -8.87 -28.03 2.82
CA ALA A 56 -7.84 -28.92 3.33
C ALA A 56 -6.88 -29.36 2.20
N ALA A 57 -7.44 -29.78 1.05
CA ALA A 57 -6.66 -30.24 -0.10
C ALA A 57 -5.80 -29.14 -0.71
N THR A 58 -6.26 -27.87 -0.73
CA THR A 58 -5.52 -26.74 -1.30
C THR A 58 -4.59 -26.04 -0.31
N LYS A 59 -4.63 -26.38 0.99
CA LYS A 59 -3.79 -25.77 2.04
C LYS A 59 -2.28 -25.86 1.79
N PRO A 60 -1.71 -27.00 1.33
CA PRO A 60 -0.28 -27.07 1.06
C PRO A 60 0.18 -26.09 -0.03
N THR A 61 -0.58 -25.97 -1.13
CA THR A 61 -0.29 -25.04 -2.22
C THR A 61 -0.39 -23.59 -1.78
N TYR A 62 -1.44 -23.24 -1.03
CA TYR A 62 -1.58 -21.92 -0.40
C TYR A 62 -0.38 -21.58 0.48
N GLY A 63 -0.01 -22.48 1.40
CA GLY A 63 1.10 -22.27 2.34
C GLY A 63 2.46 -22.11 1.66
N ALA A 64 2.68 -22.83 0.56
CA ALA A 64 3.92 -22.73 -0.22
C ALA A 64 4.04 -21.39 -0.96
N LEU A 65 2.94 -20.86 -1.48
CA LEU A 65 2.95 -19.68 -2.36
C LEU A 65 2.76 -18.37 -1.61
N LYS A 66 1.89 -18.29 -0.59
CA LYS A 66 1.52 -17.07 0.12
C LYS A 66 2.74 -16.20 0.47
N ASN A 67 3.60 -16.68 1.35
CA ASN A 67 4.71 -15.89 1.86
C ASN A 67 5.80 -15.69 0.80
N SER A 68 6.08 -16.71 -0.02
CA SER A 68 7.12 -16.63 -1.05
C SER A 68 6.81 -15.55 -2.10
N LEU A 69 5.55 -15.47 -2.55
CA LEU A 69 5.11 -14.43 -3.50
C LEU A 69 5.02 -13.06 -2.84
N THR A 70 4.59 -12.98 -1.55
CA THR A 70 4.57 -11.72 -0.79
C THR A 70 5.98 -11.13 -0.70
N TYR A 71 6.97 -11.93 -0.36
CA TYR A 71 8.35 -11.48 -0.23
C TYR A 71 8.96 -11.05 -1.56
N ALA A 72 8.68 -11.79 -2.64
CA ALA A 72 9.07 -11.42 -4.00
C ALA A 72 8.40 -10.10 -4.45
N MET A 73 7.13 -9.90 -4.11
CA MET A 73 6.38 -8.68 -4.38
C MET A 73 6.98 -7.47 -3.66
N VAL A 74 7.27 -7.58 -2.36
CA VAL A 74 7.89 -6.49 -1.57
C VAL A 74 9.21 -6.07 -2.19
N PHE A 75 10.06 -7.01 -2.58
CA PHE A 75 11.32 -6.71 -3.24
C PHE A 75 11.12 -5.95 -4.57
N THR A 76 10.27 -6.46 -5.47
CA THR A 76 10.03 -5.82 -6.78
C THR A 76 9.39 -4.44 -6.67
N MET A 77 8.52 -4.24 -5.68
CA MET A 77 7.90 -2.95 -5.38
C MET A 77 8.96 -1.92 -4.98
N LEU A 78 9.90 -2.31 -4.13
CA LEU A 78 10.94 -1.43 -3.59
C LEU A 78 12.03 -1.09 -4.62
N LEU A 79 12.24 -1.89 -5.67
CA LEU A 79 13.16 -1.54 -6.76
C LEU A 79 12.84 -0.19 -7.43
N ARG A 80 11.62 0.33 -7.27
CA ARG A 80 11.18 1.63 -7.81
C ARG A 80 11.58 2.81 -6.93
N CYS A 81 12.00 2.55 -5.68
CA CYS A 81 12.24 3.56 -4.66
C CYS A 81 13.68 4.05 -4.63
N ASP A 82 14.12 4.72 -5.71
CA ASP A 82 15.45 5.38 -5.69
C ASP A 82 15.42 6.60 -4.75
N ILE A 83 15.97 6.42 -3.56
CA ILE A 83 16.01 7.44 -2.50
C ILE A 83 16.69 8.73 -2.95
N ARG A 84 17.66 8.66 -3.90
CA ARG A 84 18.35 9.84 -4.44
C ARG A 84 17.40 10.75 -5.22
N LYS A 85 16.40 10.17 -5.90
CA LYS A 85 15.36 10.93 -6.62
C LYS A 85 14.36 11.55 -5.64
N VAL A 86 14.04 10.83 -4.58
CA VAL A 86 13.15 11.30 -3.50
C VAL A 86 13.71 12.56 -2.83
N LEU A 87 15.01 12.61 -2.57
CA LEU A 87 15.66 13.78 -1.96
C LEU A 87 15.58 15.05 -2.83
N LYS A 88 15.36 14.92 -4.15
CA LYS A 88 15.12 16.06 -5.04
C LYS A 88 13.79 16.80 -4.79
N LEU A 89 12.85 16.20 -4.06
CA LEU A 89 11.59 16.86 -3.68
C LEU A 89 11.80 18.10 -2.81
N GLY A 90 12.92 18.18 -2.14
CA GLY A 90 13.24 19.28 -1.25
C GLY A 90 12.59 19.18 0.13
N PRO A 91 13.05 19.99 1.09
CA PRO A 91 12.70 19.83 2.51
C PRO A 91 11.23 20.09 2.81
N ARG A 92 10.56 21.01 2.11
CA ARG A 92 9.14 21.30 2.37
C ARG A 92 8.21 20.16 1.98
N MET A 93 8.44 19.53 0.82
CA MET A 93 7.63 18.39 0.40
C MET A 93 7.88 17.18 1.26
N LEU A 94 9.14 16.94 1.66
CA LEU A 94 9.48 15.89 2.61
C LEU A 94 8.81 16.14 3.97
N LEU A 95 8.85 17.38 4.46
CA LEU A 95 8.16 17.77 5.70
C LEU A 95 6.65 17.54 5.60
N GLY A 96 6.03 17.91 4.49
CA GLY A 96 4.61 17.65 4.23
C GLY A 96 4.29 16.16 4.25
N PHE A 97 5.10 15.34 3.55
CA PHE A 97 4.92 13.90 3.49
C PHE A 97 5.02 13.24 4.88
N PHE A 98 6.08 13.52 5.64
CA PHE A 98 6.23 12.95 6.99
C PHE A 98 5.21 13.50 7.99
N SER A 99 4.77 14.75 7.83
CA SER A 99 3.64 15.29 8.62
C SER A 99 2.36 14.49 8.36
N ALA A 100 2.06 14.18 7.10
CA ALA A 100 0.91 13.34 6.75
C ALA A 100 1.06 11.92 7.32
N SER A 101 2.25 11.31 7.19
CA SER A 101 2.52 9.97 7.74
C SER A 101 2.30 9.93 9.25
N ILE A 102 2.86 10.87 9.99
CA ILE A 102 2.74 10.93 11.46
C ILE A 102 1.28 11.13 11.89
N THR A 103 0.55 12.03 11.21
CA THR A 103 -0.85 12.30 11.56
C THR A 103 -1.76 11.12 11.25
N ILE A 104 -1.47 10.34 10.20
CA ILE A 104 -2.15 9.07 9.92
C ILE A 104 -1.87 8.05 11.02
N MET A 105 -0.61 7.86 11.39
CA MET A 105 -0.22 6.93 12.47
C MET A 105 -0.93 7.27 13.79
N ILE A 106 -0.97 8.55 14.17
CA ILE A 106 -1.73 9.02 15.35
C ILE A 106 -3.22 8.71 15.18
N GLY A 107 -3.77 8.92 13.97
CA GLY A 107 -5.16 8.59 13.66
C GLY A 107 -5.50 7.13 13.94
N PHE A 108 -4.63 6.19 13.52
CA PHE A 108 -4.81 4.76 13.81
C PHE A 108 -4.81 4.44 15.30
N ILE A 109 -3.85 5.00 16.06
CA ILE A 109 -3.77 4.77 17.50
C ILE A 109 -5.00 5.32 18.22
N VAL A 110 -5.43 6.54 17.89
CA VAL A 110 -6.62 7.17 18.47
C VAL A 110 -7.88 6.39 18.13
N ALA A 111 -8.05 6.01 16.86
CA ALA A 111 -9.21 5.24 16.43
C ALA A 111 -9.28 3.87 17.11
N PHE A 112 -8.15 3.17 17.26
CA PHE A 112 -8.09 1.91 18.02
C PHE A 112 -8.53 2.10 19.47
N LEU A 113 -8.00 3.11 20.17
CA LEU A 113 -8.36 3.39 21.56
C LEU A 113 -9.86 3.65 21.75
N VAL A 114 -10.50 4.34 20.78
CA VAL A 114 -11.93 4.65 20.80
C VAL A 114 -12.78 3.44 20.43
N MET A 115 -12.36 2.66 19.45
CA MET A 115 -13.19 1.65 18.80
C MET A 115 -12.90 0.21 19.20
N LYS A 116 -11.83 -0.09 19.93
CA LYS A 116 -11.44 -1.47 20.30
C LYS A 116 -12.54 -2.25 21.03
N GLY A 117 -13.42 -1.58 21.75
CA GLY A 117 -14.58 -2.19 22.39
C GLY A 117 -15.67 -2.66 21.42
N PHE A 118 -15.68 -2.15 20.18
CA PHE A 118 -16.65 -2.49 19.14
C PHE A 118 -16.08 -3.44 18.07
N ILE A 119 -14.80 -3.26 17.71
CA ILE A 119 -14.13 -4.06 16.67
C ILE A 119 -13.24 -5.19 17.22
N GLY A 120 -13.20 -5.31 18.55
CA GLY A 120 -12.41 -6.31 19.24
C GLY A 120 -10.97 -5.84 19.56
N ALA A 121 -10.45 -6.33 20.69
CA ALA A 121 -9.12 -5.93 21.17
C ALA A 121 -7.99 -6.41 20.26
N ASP A 122 -8.17 -7.52 19.51
CA ASP A 122 -7.18 -8.07 18.59
C ASP A 122 -7.14 -7.36 17.21
N SER A 123 -8.07 -6.43 16.95
CA SER A 123 -8.12 -5.64 15.72
C SER A 123 -6.86 -4.81 15.44
N TRP A 124 -5.98 -4.62 16.45
CA TRP A 124 -4.70 -3.91 16.28
C TRP A 124 -3.84 -4.50 15.16
N MET A 125 -3.89 -5.82 14.92
CA MET A 125 -3.15 -6.47 13.84
C MET A 125 -3.66 -6.03 12.46
N ALA A 126 -4.97 -6.09 12.24
CA ALA A 126 -5.58 -5.70 10.97
C ALA A 126 -5.52 -4.18 10.74
N LEU A 127 -5.68 -3.38 11.80
CA LEU A 127 -5.45 -1.93 11.73
C LEU A 127 -3.98 -1.60 11.42
N GLY A 128 -3.02 -2.38 11.94
CA GLY A 128 -1.61 -2.26 11.57
C GLY A 128 -1.37 -2.54 10.09
N ALA A 129 -2.02 -3.57 9.53
CA ALA A 129 -1.96 -3.87 8.10
C ALA A 129 -2.60 -2.75 7.26
N LEU A 130 -3.76 -2.22 7.67
CA LEU A 130 -4.41 -1.08 7.04
C LEU A 130 -3.53 0.18 7.14
N CYS A 131 -2.86 0.41 8.27
CA CYS A 131 -1.89 1.50 8.43
C CYS A 131 -0.74 1.36 7.43
N GLY A 132 -0.22 0.15 7.23
CA GLY A 132 0.76 -0.15 6.19
C GLY A 132 0.25 0.21 4.78
N SER A 133 -1.02 -0.04 4.47
CA SER A 133 -1.68 0.38 3.22
C SER A 133 -1.73 1.91 3.11
N TRP A 134 -2.20 2.57 4.17
CA TRP A 134 -2.39 4.03 4.17
C TRP A 134 -1.10 4.83 4.33
N LEU A 135 0.03 4.19 4.55
CA LEU A 135 1.36 4.80 4.52
C LEU A 135 2.14 4.44 3.25
N GLY A 136 1.77 3.35 2.55
CA GLY A 136 2.57 2.87 1.44
C GLY A 136 1.85 2.01 0.39
N GLY A 137 0.52 1.89 0.49
CA GLY A 137 -0.31 1.14 -0.48
C GLY A 137 -0.44 -0.34 -0.18
N SER A 138 -1.29 -1.02 -0.97
CA SER A 138 -1.73 -2.40 -0.74
C SER A 138 -0.59 -3.43 -0.62
N GLY A 139 0.56 -3.18 -1.25
CA GLY A 139 1.73 -4.04 -1.10
C GLY A 139 2.27 -4.05 0.34
N ASN A 140 2.31 -2.89 1.00
CA ASN A 140 2.71 -2.79 2.40
C ASN A 140 1.65 -3.41 3.33
N MET A 141 0.34 -3.28 3.01
CA MET A 141 -0.73 -3.95 3.74
C MET A 141 -0.48 -5.46 3.82
N VAL A 142 -0.24 -6.08 2.66
CA VAL A 142 0.01 -7.53 2.57
C VAL A 142 1.32 -7.92 3.27
N ALA A 143 2.35 -7.06 3.20
CA ALA A 143 3.60 -7.28 3.90
C ALA A 143 3.41 -7.26 5.43
N VAL A 144 2.67 -6.26 5.96
CA VAL A 144 2.35 -6.17 7.40
C VAL A 144 1.45 -7.32 7.83
N GLN A 145 0.45 -7.71 7.02
CA GLN A 145 -0.36 -8.90 7.27
C GLN A 145 0.51 -10.15 7.46
N ALA A 146 1.47 -10.36 6.55
CA ALA A 146 2.37 -11.51 6.63
C ALA A 146 3.31 -11.43 7.85
N ALA A 147 3.76 -10.23 8.23
CA ALA A 147 4.60 -10.00 9.39
C ALA A 147 3.87 -10.26 10.71
N LEU A 148 2.63 -9.77 10.84
CA LEU A 148 1.85 -9.88 12.08
C LEU A 148 0.99 -11.16 12.15
N GLY A 149 0.90 -11.94 11.06
CA GLY A 149 0.06 -13.12 11.00
C GLY A 149 -1.44 -12.82 11.06
N VAL A 150 -1.88 -11.65 10.52
CA VAL A 150 -3.28 -11.24 10.52
C VAL A 150 -4.15 -12.28 9.81
N SER A 151 -5.29 -12.62 10.38
CA SER A 151 -6.21 -13.58 9.79
C SER A 151 -6.78 -13.06 8.46
N GLU A 152 -7.15 -13.97 7.57
CA GLU A 152 -7.76 -13.62 6.28
C GLU A 152 -9.13 -12.94 6.46
N ALA A 153 -9.88 -13.29 7.52
CA ALA A 153 -11.15 -12.68 7.87
C ALA A 153 -10.98 -11.22 8.30
N ASP A 154 -10.04 -10.95 9.21
CA ASP A 154 -9.75 -9.58 9.67
C ASP A 154 -9.22 -8.70 8.55
N MET A 155 -8.47 -9.28 7.60
CA MET A 155 -8.06 -8.57 6.37
C MET A 155 -9.24 -8.18 5.49
N GLY A 156 -10.33 -8.94 5.50
CA GLY A 156 -11.56 -8.57 4.82
C GLY A 156 -12.09 -7.22 5.28
N TYR A 157 -12.15 -7.00 6.60
CA TYR A 157 -12.54 -5.70 7.17
C TYR A 157 -11.59 -4.57 6.76
N ALA A 158 -10.27 -4.81 6.89
CA ALA A 158 -9.28 -3.82 6.51
C ALA A 158 -9.41 -3.38 5.04
N LEU A 159 -9.69 -4.31 4.11
CA LEU A 159 -9.89 -4.02 2.70
C LEU A 159 -11.21 -3.30 2.41
N VAL A 160 -12.27 -3.57 3.15
CA VAL A 160 -13.55 -2.81 3.05
C VAL A 160 -13.31 -1.35 3.42
N VAL A 161 -12.62 -1.09 4.53
CA VAL A 161 -12.23 0.27 4.97
C VAL A 161 -11.32 0.92 3.94
N ASP A 162 -10.27 0.21 3.48
CA ASP A 162 -9.34 0.71 2.46
C ASP A 162 -10.04 1.10 1.16
N SER A 163 -11.13 0.43 0.80
CA SER A 163 -11.90 0.76 -0.41
C SER A 163 -12.86 1.92 -0.23
N ILE A 164 -13.70 1.86 0.81
CA ILE A 164 -14.80 2.82 1.00
C ILE A 164 -14.26 4.15 1.48
N ASP A 165 -13.51 4.15 2.57
CA ASP A 165 -13.04 5.37 3.21
C ASP A 165 -11.99 6.08 2.34
N TYR A 166 -11.11 5.32 1.69
CA TYR A 166 -10.19 5.85 0.69
C TYR A 166 -10.92 6.55 -0.47
N SER A 167 -11.97 5.94 -1.03
CA SER A 167 -12.69 6.54 -2.14
C SER A 167 -13.33 7.88 -1.76
N ILE A 168 -13.90 7.95 -0.56
CA ILE A 168 -14.47 9.18 -0.02
C ILE A 168 -13.36 10.21 0.24
N TRP A 169 -12.21 9.77 0.75
CA TRP A 169 -11.06 10.64 1.00
C TRP A 169 -10.49 11.25 -0.27
N VAL A 170 -10.35 10.47 -1.33
CA VAL A 170 -9.92 10.98 -2.65
C VAL A 170 -10.85 12.07 -3.15
N MET A 171 -12.18 11.83 -3.12
CA MET A 171 -13.18 12.82 -3.54
C MET A 171 -13.08 14.09 -2.68
N PHE A 172 -12.92 13.94 -1.38
CA PHE A 172 -12.76 15.05 -0.45
C PHE A 172 -11.51 15.90 -0.78
N LEU A 173 -10.36 15.26 -1.02
CA LEU A 173 -9.11 15.95 -1.35
C LEU A 173 -9.18 16.63 -2.74
N LEU A 174 -9.82 16.00 -3.74
CA LEU A 174 -10.06 16.61 -5.05
C LEU A 174 -10.95 17.86 -4.95
N TRP A 175 -11.92 17.85 -4.05
CA TRP A 175 -12.70 19.05 -3.74
C TRP A 175 -11.86 20.07 -2.96
N LEU A 176 -11.15 19.65 -1.94
CA LEU A 176 -10.37 20.52 -1.05
C LEU A 176 -9.30 21.31 -1.81
N ILE A 177 -8.63 20.69 -2.81
CA ILE A 177 -7.57 21.34 -3.60
C ILE A 177 -8.10 22.53 -4.41
N THR A 178 -9.39 22.59 -4.72
CA THR A 178 -10.01 23.74 -5.40
C THR A 178 -9.99 25.01 -4.53
N LEU A 179 -9.86 24.85 -3.22
CA LEU A 179 -9.75 25.93 -2.24
C LEU A 179 -8.30 26.43 -2.06
N ALA A 180 -7.32 25.86 -2.77
CA ALA A 180 -5.90 26.18 -2.62
C ALA A 180 -5.60 27.70 -2.68
N PRO A 181 -6.16 28.52 -3.60
CA PRO A 181 -5.87 29.95 -3.63
C PRO A 181 -6.29 30.70 -2.35
N ARG A 182 -7.41 30.29 -1.75
CA ARG A 182 -7.91 30.88 -0.49
C ARG A 182 -7.06 30.44 0.69
N PHE A 183 -6.80 29.15 0.79
CA PHE A 183 -6.01 28.55 1.86
C PHE A 183 -4.57 29.09 1.85
N ASN A 184 -3.89 29.09 0.71
CA ASN A 184 -2.49 29.53 0.60
C ASN A 184 -2.34 31.01 0.98
N ARG A 185 -3.30 31.86 0.62
CA ARG A 185 -3.32 33.27 1.03
C ARG A 185 -3.48 33.41 2.54
N TRP A 186 -4.43 32.68 3.13
CA TRP A 186 -4.67 32.68 4.58
C TRP A 186 -3.48 32.11 5.35
N ASN A 187 -2.86 31.03 4.84
CA ASN A 187 -1.74 30.35 5.44
C ASN A 187 -0.39 31.07 5.22
N LYS A 188 -0.35 32.06 4.33
CA LYS A 188 0.88 32.74 3.87
C LYS A 188 1.92 31.71 3.39
N ALA A 189 1.47 30.70 2.63
CA ALA A 189 2.31 29.65 2.08
C ALA A 189 3.16 30.18 0.93
N ASP A 190 4.42 29.74 0.87
CA ASP A 190 5.34 30.06 -0.22
C ASP A 190 5.31 28.91 -1.24
N THR A 191 4.84 29.19 -2.46
CA THR A 191 4.69 28.22 -3.54
C THR A 191 5.84 28.27 -4.57
N THR A 192 6.83 29.15 -4.40
CA THR A 192 7.90 29.37 -5.39
C THR A 192 8.78 28.14 -5.62
N GLN A 193 8.92 27.27 -4.64
CA GLN A 193 9.72 26.03 -4.76
C GLN A 193 9.03 24.95 -5.59
N LEU A 194 7.69 24.97 -5.71
CA LEU A 194 6.94 23.99 -6.50
C LEU A 194 7.37 23.97 -7.97
N ASP A 195 7.48 25.16 -8.57
CA ASP A 195 7.85 25.29 -10.00
C ASP A 195 9.28 24.84 -10.28
N ALA A 196 10.21 25.09 -9.34
CA ALA A 196 11.61 24.69 -9.49
C ALA A 196 11.77 23.16 -9.42
N VAL A 197 11.10 22.52 -8.47
CA VAL A 197 11.11 21.06 -8.31
C VAL A 197 10.46 20.39 -9.52
N SER A 198 9.34 20.92 -9.99
CA SER A 198 8.61 20.41 -11.14
C SER A 198 9.51 20.33 -12.39
N ARG A 199 10.19 21.43 -12.75
CA ARG A 199 11.08 21.47 -13.94
C ARG A 199 12.21 20.45 -13.84
N SER A 200 12.86 20.36 -12.69
CA SER A 200 13.96 19.40 -12.47
C SER A 200 13.53 17.94 -12.64
N LEU A 201 12.29 17.60 -12.22
CA LEU A 201 11.77 16.23 -12.30
C LEU A 201 11.26 15.87 -13.70
N GLU A 202 10.72 16.84 -14.44
CA GLU A 202 10.32 16.63 -15.85
C GLU A 202 11.51 16.28 -16.74
N GLU A 203 12.65 16.96 -16.53
CA GLU A 203 13.90 16.67 -17.27
C GLU A 203 14.39 15.26 -16.98
N ASP A 204 14.40 14.83 -15.72
CA ASP A 204 14.79 13.47 -15.33
C ASP A 204 13.83 12.39 -15.87
N ALA A 205 12.53 12.66 -15.93
CA ALA A 205 11.53 11.70 -16.42
C ALA A 205 11.69 11.40 -17.92
N LYS A 206 12.07 12.41 -18.72
CA LYS A 206 12.33 12.25 -20.17
C LYS A 206 13.53 11.36 -20.49
N LEU A 207 14.47 11.21 -19.56
CA LEU A 207 15.70 10.43 -19.74
C LEU A 207 15.57 8.93 -19.42
N ASN A 208 14.46 8.50 -18.79
CA ASN A 208 14.28 7.14 -18.25
C ASN A 208 13.10 6.37 -18.87
N THR A 209 13.02 6.28 -20.20
CA THR A 209 12.03 5.45 -20.91
C THR A 209 12.62 4.11 -21.33
N GLY A 210 12.73 3.16 -20.40
CA GLY A 210 13.06 1.77 -20.73
C GLY A 210 11.83 1.03 -21.27
N THR A 211 12.00 0.25 -22.36
CA THR A 211 10.96 -0.66 -22.87
C THR A 211 10.91 -1.94 -22.06
N ILE A 212 9.71 -2.39 -21.72
CA ILE A 212 9.52 -3.68 -21.06
C ILE A 212 9.77 -4.80 -22.09
N THR A 213 10.69 -5.70 -21.77
CA THR A 213 11.06 -6.83 -22.61
C THR A 213 10.89 -8.15 -21.87
N PHE A 214 10.88 -9.26 -22.61
CA PHE A 214 10.87 -10.58 -22.00
C PHE A 214 12.08 -10.77 -21.06
N GLN A 215 13.27 -10.33 -21.49
CA GLN A 215 14.49 -10.44 -20.69
C GLN A 215 14.36 -9.66 -19.37
N SER A 216 13.79 -8.44 -19.40
CA SER A 216 13.58 -7.65 -18.18
C SER A 216 12.63 -8.33 -17.21
N LEU A 217 11.52 -8.88 -17.69
CA LEU A 217 10.53 -9.54 -16.85
C LEU A 217 11.07 -10.83 -16.22
N ILE A 218 11.76 -11.68 -16.99
CA ILE A 218 12.32 -12.94 -16.47
C ILE A 218 13.45 -12.69 -15.48
N LEU A 219 14.27 -11.65 -15.69
CA LEU A 219 15.31 -11.23 -14.76
C LEU A 219 14.70 -10.75 -13.44
N LEU A 220 13.67 -9.89 -13.50
CA LEU A 220 12.97 -9.38 -12.32
C LEU A 220 12.31 -10.52 -11.53
N LEU A 221 11.61 -11.43 -12.22
CA LEU A 221 10.97 -12.59 -11.58
C LEU A 221 12.01 -13.48 -10.90
N GLY A 222 13.05 -13.87 -11.61
CA GLY A 222 14.11 -14.75 -11.08
C GLY A 222 14.81 -14.12 -9.87
N THR A 223 15.17 -12.83 -9.96
CA THR A 223 15.78 -12.09 -8.85
C THR A 223 14.84 -11.98 -7.66
N ALA A 224 13.56 -11.70 -7.89
CA ALA A 224 12.57 -11.60 -6.82
C ALA A 224 12.39 -12.93 -6.07
N LEU A 225 12.31 -14.03 -6.80
CA LEU A 225 12.16 -15.36 -6.21
C LEU A 225 13.41 -15.79 -5.41
N ILE A 226 14.62 -15.51 -5.91
CA ILE A 226 15.84 -15.84 -5.16
C ILE A 226 15.98 -14.96 -3.91
N VAL A 227 15.63 -13.66 -3.99
CA VAL A 227 15.63 -12.77 -2.82
C VAL A 227 14.59 -13.23 -1.79
N SER A 228 13.42 -13.68 -2.21
CA SER A 228 12.41 -14.27 -1.33
C SER A 228 12.95 -15.52 -0.60
N ALA A 229 13.61 -16.42 -1.33
CA ALA A 229 14.19 -17.65 -0.76
C ALA A 229 15.31 -17.35 0.22
N VAL A 230 16.27 -16.48 -0.14
CA VAL A 230 17.38 -16.05 0.73
C VAL A 230 16.84 -15.30 1.94
N GLY A 231 15.92 -14.35 1.74
CA GLY A 231 15.29 -13.58 2.82
C GLY A 231 14.61 -14.47 3.86
N THR A 232 13.92 -15.53 3.42
CA THR A 232 13.28 -16.49 4.31
C THR A 232 14.31 -17.23 5.21
N ASN A 233 15.46 -17.57 4.66
CA ASN A 233 16.53 -18.22 5.44
C ASN A 233 17.21 -17.24 6.40
N VAL A 234 17.50 -16.02 5.94
CA VAL A 234 18.07 -14.96 6.78
C VAL A 234 17.10 -14.58 7.90
N GLY A 235 15.80 -14.47 7.62
CA GLY A 235 14.78 -14.20 8.64
C GLY A 235 14.73 -15.27 9.73
N LYS A 236 14.93 -16.56 9.38
CA LYS A 236 15.07 -17.64 10.37
C LYS A 236 16.30 -17.44 11.25
N MET A 237 17.44 -17.10 10.64
CA MET A 237 18.70 -16.88 11.37
C MET A 237 18.59 -15.67 12.31
N LEU A 238 18.01 -14.57 11.84
CA LEU A 238 17.83 -13.37 12.65
C LEU A 238 16.87 -13.60 13.81
N ASN A 239 15.75 -14.30 13.59
CA ASN A 239 14.83 -14.65 14.66
C ASN A 239 15.47 -15.55 15.72
N ALA A 240 16.34 -16.50 15.32
CA ALA A 240 17.09 -17.34 16.27
C ALA A 240 18.14 -16.54 17.08
N ALA A 241 18.77 -15.53 16.47
CA ALA A 241 19.79 -14.71 17.11
C ALA A 241 19.20 -13.57 17.96
N VAL A 242 18.11 -12.97 17.51
CA VAL A 242 17.44 -11.82 18.15
C VAL A 242 15.93 -12.06 18.11
N PRO A 243 15.35 -12.73 19.12
CA PRO A 243 13.92 -13.11 19.14
C PRO A 243 13.00 -11.94 19.53
N PHE A 244 13.33 -10.71 19.14
CA PHE A 244 12.51 -9.51 19.37
C PHE A 244 11.35 -9.43 18.40
N PHE A 245 11.57 -9.77 17.11
CA PHE A 245 10.55 -9.95 16.12
C PHE A 245 10.43 -11.41 15.71
N ASP A 246 9.27 -11.79 15.19
CA ASP A 246 9.08 -13.12 14.60
C ASP A 246 9.87 -13.28 13.27
N LYS A 247 9.89 -14.52 12.76
CA LYS A 247 10.58 -14.85 11.52
C LYS A 247 10.08 -14.06 10.31
N ALA A 248 8.76 -13.85 10.21
CA ALA A 248 8.16 -13.20 9.03
C ALA A 248 8.52 -11.72 9.01
N THR A 249 8.44 -11.04 10.16
CA THR A 249 8.86 -9.65 10.33
C THR A 249 10.34 -9.46 9.97
N TRP A 250 11.25 -10.30 10.51
CA TRP A 250 12.67 -10.23 10.15
C TRP A 250 12.91 -10.43 8.66
N THR A 251 12.19 -11.38 8.04
CA THR A 251 12.28 -11.64 6.59
C THR A 251 11.89 -10.39 5.79
N ILE A 252 10.77 -9.76 6.11
CA ILE A 252 10.27 -8.58 5.40
C ILE A 252 11.21 -7.39 5.58
N LEU A 253 11.69 -7.12 6.79
CA LEU A 253 12.63 -6.03 7.05
C LEU A 253 13.94 -6.23 6.28
N PHE A 254 14.48 -7.46 6.25
CA PHE A 254 15.68 -7.77 5.47
C PHE A 254 15.46 -7.57 3.96
N ILE A 255 14.34 -8.05 3.42
CA ILE A 255 13.99 -7.88 2.01
C ILE A 255 13.77 -6.40 1.67
N THR A 256 13.23 -5.61 2.59
CA THR A 256 13.08 -4.16 2.44
C THR A 256 14.45 -3.50 2.22
N VAL A 257 15.44 -3.84 3.04
CA VAL A 257 16.81 -3.33 2.87
C VAL A 257 17.40 -3.75 1.52
N LEU A 258 17.24 -5.03 1.14
CA LEU A 258 17.73 -5.50 -0.17
C LEU A 258 17.03 -4.82 -1.34
N GLY A 259 15.73 -4.57 -1.24
CA GLY A 259 14.95 -3.84 -2.26
C GLY A 259 15.46 -2.41 -2.47
N LEU A 260 15.75 -1.70 -1.36
CA LEU A 260 16.32 -0.35 -1.42
C LEU A 260 17.74 -0.32 -1.99
N ILE A 261 18.59 -1.30 -1.65
CA ILE A 261 19.91 -1.47 -2.29
C ILE A 261 19.73 -1.76 -3.78
N GLY A 262 18.80 -2.64 -4.15
CA GLY A 262 18.46 -2.94 -5.53
C GLY A 262 18.00 -1.70 -6.31
N ALA A 263 17.22 -0.82 -5.69
CA ALA A 263 16.70 0.40 -6.31
C ALA A 263 17.80 1.39 -6.75
N VAL A 264 18.90 1.47 -6.02
CA VAL A 264 20.05 2.33 -6.37
C VAL A 264 21.08 1.64 -7.28
N SER A 265 20.91 0.35 -7.54
CA SER A 265 21.74 -0.48 -8.43
C SER A 265 21.24 -0.46 -9.89
N PRO A 266 21.95 -1.08 -10.85
CA PRO A 266 21.46 -1.26 -12.22
C PRO A 266 20.10 -1.98 -12.28
N LEU A 267 19.77 -2.84 -11.31
CA LEU A 267 18.51 -3.57 -11.25
C LEU A 267 17.31 -2.64 -11.09
N GLY A 268 17.44 -1.52 -10.36
CA GLY A 268 16.39 -0.51 -10.21
C GLY A 268 16.06 0.25 -11.51
N ARG A 269 16.89 0.11 -12.55
CA ARG A 269 16.65 0.68 -13.89
C ARG A 269 15.99 -0.29 -14.86
N VAL A 270 15.82 -1.55 -14.46
CA VAL A 270 15.20 -2.58 -15.30
C VAL A 270 13.71 -2.27 -15.44
N ALA A 271 13.25 -2.11 -16.68
CA ALA A 271 11.85 -1.82 -16.97
C ALA A 271 10.95 -3.01 -16.60
N GLY A 272 9.75 -2.75 -16.09
CA GLY A 272 8.76 -3.78 -15.76
C GLY A 272 8.66 -4.13 -14.27
N SER A 273 9.42 -3.47 -13.38
CA SER A 273 9.33 -3.72 -11.93
C SER A 273 7.94 -3.40 -11.35
N ALA A 274 7.26 -2.37 -11.89
CA ALA A 274 5.90 -2.04 -11.50
C ALA A 274 4.91 -3.14 -11.92
N GLU A 275 5.00 -3.60 -13.16
CA GLU A 275 4.15 -4.63 -13.73
C GLU A 275 4.36 -5.95 -12.99
N MET A 276 5.63 -6.33 -12.74
CA MET A 276 5.97 -7.54 -11.99
C MET A 276 5.45 -7.47 -10.56
N SER A 277 5.61 -6.34 -9.87
CA SER A 277 5.07 -6.19 -8.50
C SER A 277 3.54 -6.28 -8.47
N ASN A 278 2.85 -5.75 -9.49
CA ASN A 278 1.39 -5.85 -9.60
C ASN A 278 0.94 -7.29 -9.88
N VAL A 279 1.61 -8.02 -10.77
CA VAL A 279 1.30 -9.45 -11.02
C VAL A 279 1.40 -10.24 -9.71
N LEU A 280 2.48 -10.03 -8.95
CA LEU A 280 2.67 -10.71 -7.67
C LEU A 280 1.62 -10.26 -6.63
N LEU A 281 1.32 -8.96 -6.54
CA LEU A 281 0.32 -8.39 -5.62
C LEU A 281 -1.06 -9.00 -5.84
N TYR A 282 -1.56 -8.97 -7.08
CA TYR A 282 -2.88 -9.51 -7.38
C TYR A 282 -2.96 -11.01 -7.14
N SER A 283 -1.88 -11.76 -7.44
CA SER A 283 -1.78 -13.19 -7.15
C SER A 283 -1.85 -13.47 -5.64
N VAL A 284 -1.14 -12.68 -4.82
CA VAL A 284 -1.14 -12.84 -3.35
C VAL A 284 -2.51 -12.47 -2.78
N ILE A 285 -3.11 -11.37 -3.23
CA ILE A 285 -4.44 -10.93 -2.77
C ILE A 285 -5.51 -11.99 -3.08
N ALA A 286 -5.50 -12.56 -4.27
CA ALA A 286 -6.42 -13.63 -4.63
C ALA A 286 -6.23 -14.89 -3.76
N LEU A 287 -4.97 -15.27 -3.49
CA LEU A 287 -4.64 -16.38 -2.58
C LEU A 287 -5.16 -16.11 -1.16
N LEU A 288 -4.91 -14.92 -0.60
CA LEU A 288 -5.37 -14.56 0.74
C LEU A 288 -6.90 -14.62 0.86
N ALA A 289 -7.59 -13.96 -0.07
CA ALA A 289 -9.05 -13.91 -0.09
C ALA A 289 -9.71 -15.28 -0.28
N SER A 290 -9.01 -16.22 -0.91
CA SER A 290 -9.49 -17.59 -1.09
C SER A 290 -9.62 -18.41 0.20
N ARG A 291 -9.23 -17.83 1.34
CA ARG A 291 -9.32 -18.43 2.69
C ARG A 291 -10.30 -17.72 3.62
N ALA A 292 -10.85 -16.59 3.22
CA ALA A 292 -11.80 -15.81 3.98
C ALA A 292 -13.25 -16.10 3.53
N SER A 293 -14.21 -15.90 4.43
CA SER A 293 -15.65 -16.06 4.17
C SER A 293 -16.38 -14.73 4.28
N LEU A 294 -17.28 -14.43 3.33
CA LEU A 294 -18.16 -13.25 3.40
C LEU A 294 -19.08 -13.26 4.64
N LEU A 295 -19.38 -14.43 5.17
CA LEU A 295 -20.23 -14.56 6.35
C LEU A 295 -19.57 -14.03 7.63
N GLU A 296 -18.24 -13.80 7.59
CA GLU A 296 -17.46 -13.28 8.72
C GLU A 296 -17.43 -11.74 8.75
N LEU A 297 -18.01 -11.02 7.77
CA LEU A 297 -17.98 -9.56 7.67
C LEU A 297 -19.15 -8.84 8.40
N GLY A 298 -19.66 -9.40 9.51
CA GLY A 298 -20.80 -8.82 10.24
C GLY A 298 -20.51 -7.44 10.85
N ASP A 299 -19.28 -7.16 11.26
CA ASP A 299 -18.88 -5.93 11.97
C ASP A 299 -18.36 -4.82 11.05
N ALA A 300 -18.50 -4.97 9.73
CA ALA A 300 -18.00 -4.00 8.74
C ALA A 300 -18.41 -2.53 9.02
N PRO A 301 -19.64 -2.22 9.50
CA PRO A 301 -20.01 -0.83 9.80
C PRO A 301 -19.14 -0.17 10.88
N TYR A 302 -18.74 -0.91 11.92
CA TYR A 302 -17.85 -0.39 12.97
C TYR A 302 -16.45 -0.16 12.44
N TRP A 303 -15.96 -1.01 11.52
CA TRP A 303 -14.68 -0.85 10.86
C TRP A 303 -14.65 0.38 9.94
N ILE A 304 -15.71 0.61 9.15
CA ILE A 304 -15.85 1.82 8.32
C ILE A 304 -15.86 3.07 9.22
N LEU A 305 -16.60 3.06 10.32
CA LEU A 305 -16.58 4.17 11.28
C LEU A 305 -15.16 4.40 11.84
N THR A 306 -14.43 3.33 12.11
CA THR A 306 -13.03 3.42 12.57
C THR A 306 -12.16 4.13 11.54
N GLY A 307 -12.31 3.81 10.25
CA GLY A 307 -11.60 4.48 9.15
C GLY A 307 -11.92 5.97 9.08
N PHE A 308 -13.19 6.37 9.21
CA PHE A 308 -13.57 7.79 9.27
C PHE A 308 -12.98 8.52 10.48
N ILE A 309 -12.85 7.86 11.64
CA ILE A 309 -12.18 8.43 12.80
C ILE A 309 -10.69 8.67 12.49
N ILE A 310 -10.01 7.71 11.86
CA ILE A 310 -8.61 7.85 11.43
C ILE A 310 -8.46 9.07 10.53
N LEU A 311 -9.29 9.17 9.48
CA LEU A 311 -9.27 10.28 8.51
C LEU A 311 -9.59 11.63 9.16
N GLY A 312 -10.55 11.67 10.09
CA GLY A 312 -10.92 12.88 10.85
C GLY A 312 -9.78 13.39 11.72
N VAL A 313 -9.11 12.49 12.44
CA VAL A 313 -7.92 12.83 13.25
C VAL A 313 -6.77 13.29 12.33
N HIS A 314 -6.49 12.55 11.27
CA HIS A 314 -5.48 12.92 10.28
C HIS A 314 -5.74 14.31 9.70
N PHE A 315 -6.95 14.58 9.21
CA PHE A 315 -7.31 15.88 8.65
C PHE A 315 -7.08 17.01 9.64
N THR A 316 -7.56 16.85 10.87
CA THR A 316 -7.48 17.87 11.92
C THR A 316 -6.01 18.18 12.25
N LEU A 317 -5.21 17.15 12.51
CA LEU A 317 -3.79 17.32 12.83
C LEU A 317 -3.00 17.86 11.64
N MET A 318 -3.26 17.37 10.43
CA MET A 318 -2.59 17.85 9.21
C MET A 318 -2.92 19.32 8.92
N PHE A 319 -4.16 19.75 9.15
CA PHE A 319 -4.55 21.15 9.03
C PHE A 319 -3.74 22.05 9.97
N PHE A 320 -3.57 21.66 11.25
CA PHE A 320 -2.75 22.41 12.20
C PHE A 320 -1.27 22.40 11.83
N LEU A 321 -0.71 21.26 11.42
CA LEU A 321 0.69 21.17 10.97
C LEU A 321 0.93 22.00 9.72
N ALA A 322 0.01 21.97 8.74
CA ALA A 322 0.09 22.80 7.56
C ALA A 322 0.11 24.30 7.92
N ARG A 323 -0.64 24.70 8.96
CA ARG A 323 -0.62 26.08 9.48
C ARG A 323 0.71 26.44 10.16
N ILE A 324 1.24 25.56 11.00
CA ILE A 324 2.49 25.77 11.73
C ILE A 324 3.68 25.87 10.76
N PHE A 325 3.77 24.94 9.81
CA PHE A 325 4.88 24.85 8.86
C PHE A 325 4.66 25.70 7.60
N LYS A 326 3.53 26.42 7.50
CA LYS A 326 3.15 27.21 6.33
C LYS A 326 3.19 26.39 5.02
N LEU A 327 2.73 25.16 5.09
CA LEU A 327 2.63 24.30 3.91
C LEU A 327 1.51 24.82 3.00
N ASP A 328 1.73 24.77 1.71
CA ASP A 328 0.68 25.06 0.75
C ASP A 328 -0.32 23.90 0.66
N MET A 329 -1.52 24.19 0.16
CA MET A 329 -2.61 23.21 0.07
C MET A 329 -2.23 22.04 -0.85
N PHE A 330 -1.49 22.29 -1.94
CA PHE A 330 -1.03 21.24 -2.85
C PHE A 330 -0.16 20.24 -2.10
N THR A 331 0.89 20.73 -1.42
CA THR A 331 1.80 19.89 -0.64
C THR A 331 1.04 19.08 0.43
N ALA A 332 0.09 19.70 1.14
CA ALA A 332 -0.69 19.00 2.17
C ALA A 332 -1.59 17.91 1.58
N CYS A 333 -2.34 18.20 0.51
CA CYS A 333 -3.24 17.25 -0.12
C CYS A 333 -2.50 16.12 -0.84
N VAL A 334 -1.43 16.44 -1.58
CA VAL A 334 -0.64 15.43 -2.28
C VAL A 334 0.12 14.56 -1.28
N ALA A 335 0.65 15.12 -0.19
CA ALA A 335 1.27 14.34 0.88
C ALA A 335 0.31 13.35 1.52
N SER A 336 -0.92 13.80 1.85
CA SER A 336 -1.97 12.93 2.37
C SER A 336 -2.29 11.80 1.40
N LEU A 337 -2.51 12.12 0.11
CA LEU A 337 -2.90 11.13 -0.88
C LEU A 337 -1.73 10.25 -1.34
N ALA A 338 -0.51 10.73 -1.26
CA ALA A 338 0.70 9.93 -1.51
C ALA A 338 0.88 8.83 -0.47
N ASN A 339 0.47 9.08 0.78
CA ASN A 339 0.39 8.09 1.83
C ASN A 339 -0.82 7.17 1.60
N ILE A 340 -2.04 7.69 1.67
CA ILE A 340 -3.29 6.89 1.72
C ILE A 340 -3.59 6.20 0.38
N GLY A 341 -3.33 6.87 -0.76
CA GLY A 341 -3.68 6.35 -2.09
C GLY A 341 -2.50 5.93 -2.96
N GLY A 342 -1.28 6.18 -2.49
CA GLY A 342 -0.05 5.73 -3.16
C GLY A 342 0.11 6.23 -4.60
N THR A 343 0.80 5.43 -5.42
CA THR A 343 1.17 5.78 -6.81
C THR A 343 -0.01 5.81 -7.78
N ALA A 344 -1.19 5.33 -7.38
CA ALA A 344 -2.38 5.35 -8.23
C ALA A 344 -3.07 6.73 -8.24
N SER A 345 -3.19 7.37 -7.10
CA SER A 345 -4.03 8.57 -6.92
C SER A 345 -3.26 9.86 -6.67
N ALA A 346 -2.10 9.81 -6.01
CA ALA A 346 -1.31 11.02 -5.77
C ALA A 346 -0.90 11.74 -7.08
N PRO A 347 -0.47 11.04 -8.16
CA PRO A 347 -0.21 11.68 -9.46
C PRO A 347 -1.45 12.30 -10.10
N VAL A 348 -2.62 11.67 -9.91
CA VAL A 348 -3.90 12.20 -10.43
C VAL A 348 -4.23 13.52 -9.75
N LEU A 349 -4.17 13.57 -8.40
CA LEU A 349 -4.39 14.80 -7.65
C LEU A 349 -3.36 15.88 -8.02
N ALA A 350 -2.09 15.50 -8.15
CA ALA A 350 -1.05 16.43 -8.59
C ALA A 350 -1.34 16.99 -9.99
N GLY A 351 -1.79 16.14 -10.91
CA GLY A 351 -2.16 16.53 -12.28
C GLY A 351 -3.37 17.45 -12.36
N THR A 352 -4.33 17.36 -11.43
CA THR A 352 -5.48 18.30 -11.38
C THR A 352 -5.04 19.71 -10.97
N TYR A 353 -3.96 19.85 -10.21
CA TYR A 353 -3.39 21.15 -9.86
C TYR A 353 -2.51 21.70 -11.00
N SER A 354 -1.56 20.88 -11.48
CA SER A 354 -0.72 21.17 -12.66
C SER A 354 -0.13 19.85 -13.20
N GLY A 355 -0.22 19.67 -14.55
CA GLY A 355 0.39 18.51 -15.22
C GLY A 355 1.89 18.36 -14.95
N SER A 356 2.60 19.46 -14.75
CA SER A 356 4.03 19.49 -14.43
C SER A 356 4.37 18.91 -13.04
N LEU A 357 3.38 18.79 -12.15
CA LEU A 357 3.56 18.27 -10.79
C LEU A 357 3.25 16.78 -10.65
N ILE A 358 2.83 16.09 -11.72
CA ILE A 358 2.61 14.65 -11.73
C ILE A 358 3.82 13.86 -11.18
N PRO A 359 5.09 14.15 -11.61
CA PRO A 359 6.26 13.46 -11.08
C PRO A 359 6.46 13.64 -9.58
N VAL A 360 6.08 14.79 -9.02
CA VAL A 360 6.11 15.05 -7.57
C VAL A 360 5.19 14.07 -6.84
N GLY A 361 3.95 13.93 -7.29
CA GLY A 361 2.99 12.97 -6.73
C GLY A 361 3.50 11.53 -6.79
N ILE A 362 4.14 11.13 -7.89
CA ILE A 362 4.75 9.80 -8.03
C ILE A 362 5.86 9.58 -6.99
N LEU A 363 6.80 10.54 -6.89
CA LEU A 363 7.95 10.39 -5.97
C LEU A 363 7.51 10.40 -4.50
N MET A 364 6.56 11.25 -4.13
CA MET A 364 6.00 11.25 -2.78
C MET A 364 5.34 9.90 -2.46
N ALA A 365 4.59 9.34 -3.39
CA ALA A 365 3.95 8.04 -3.20
C ALA A 365 4.98 6.89 -3.12
N LEU A 366 6.08 6.96 -3.85
CA LEU A 366 7.16 5.97 -3.77
C LEU A 366 7.84 5.95 -2.39
N MET A 367 7.92 7.10 -1.68
CA MET A 367 8.41 7.13 -0.30
C MET A 367 7.56 6.25 0.61
N GLY A 368 6.26 6.20 0.37
CA GLY A 368 5.34 5.35 1.13
C GLY A 368 5.73 3.87 1.08
N TYR A 369 6.21 3.38 -0.06
CA TYR A 369 6.66 1.99 -0.18
C TYR A 369 7.78 1.65 0.80
N VAL A 370 8.65 2.62 1.11
CA VAL A 370 9.76 2.43 2.06
C VAL A 370 9.27 2.39 3.50
N ILE A 371 8.38 3.32 3.86
CA ILE A 371 7.99 3.52 5.26
C ILE A 371 6.75 2.72 5.67
N GLY A 372 5.89 2.32 4.71
CA GLY A 372 4.58 1.72 5.00
C GLY A 372 4.69 0.45 5.83
N THR A 373 5.55 -0.48 5.46
CA THR A 373 5.73 -1.73 6.20
C THR A 373 6.32 -1.52 7.60
N PRO A 374 7.49 -0.86 7.78
CA PRO A 374 8.06 -0.68 9.12
C PRO A 374 7.17 0.15 10.04
N PHE A 375 6.51 1.19 9.53
CA PHE A 375 5.62 2.02 10.36
C PHE A 375 4.27 1.36 10.62
N GLY A 376 3.74 0.56 9.69
CA GLY A 376 2.56 -0.27 9.94
C GLY A 376 2.78 -1.26 11.09
N ILE A 377 3.93 -1.93 11.10
CA ILE A 377 4.33 -2.83 12.20
C ILE A 377 4.53 -2.04 13.51
N LEU A 378 5.19 -0.88 13.47
CA LEU A 378 5.40 -0.03 14.63
C LEU A 378 4.06 0.42 15.25
N VAL A 379 3.13 0.89 14.45
CA VAL A 379 1.80 1.33 14.90
C VAL A 379 1.00 0.15 15.47
N ALA A 380 1.07 -1.02 14.83
CA ALA A 380 0.44 -2.23 15.33
C ALA A 380 0.91 -2.57 16.75
N HIS A 381 2.23 -2.70 16.96
CA HIS A 381 2.76 -2.98 18.30
C HIS A 381 2.52 -1.83 19.30
N THR A 382 2.42 -0.59 18.84
CA THR A 382 2.00 0.51 19.73
C THR A 382 0.54 0.32 20.17
N MET A 383 -0.37 -0.05 19.28
CA MET A 383 -1.77 -0.34 19.64
C MET A 383 -1.90 -1.58 20.54
N GLU A 384 -1.07 -2.60 20.30
CA GLU A 384 -1.01 -3.82 21.15
C GLU A 384 -0.75 -3.50 22.61
N MET A 385 0.08 -2.50 22.91
CA MET A 385 0.36 -2.07 24.31
C MET A 385 -0.89 -1.54 25.04
N PHE A 386 -1.94 -1.19 24.30
CA PHE A 386 -3.21 -0.68 24.84
C PHE A 386 -4.37 -1.69 24.70
N LYS A 387 -4.07 -2.93 24.33
CA LYS A 387 -5.04 -4.01 24.15
C LYS A 387 -5.88 -4.31 25.40
#